data_830052b496cd41beb21e1dafc1c4c75e
#
_entry.id   830052b496cd41beb21e1dafc1c4c75e
#
_cell.length_a   1.000
_cell.length_b   1.000
_cell.length_c   1.000
_cell.angle_alpha   90.00
_cell.angle_beta   90.00
_cell.angle_gamma   90.00
#
_symmetry.space_group_name_H-M   'P 1'
#
loop_
_entity.id
_entity.type
_entity.pdbx_description
1 polymer ?
#
loop_
_entity_poly.entity_id
_entity_poly.type
_entity_poly.pdbx_seq_one_letter_code
_entity_poly.pdbx_strand_id
1 'polypeptide(L)'
;MNSARNSIPLANDKLTWVFGYGSLIWRQGFPYLDAKRAWIDGFGRRFWQGSHDHRGRQDAPGRVVTLIESPGERCYGRAFLVSQDVFEHLDHREKNGYRRHELAIHCDEGAEAGVTYVAPHDNVAFLGAAPLDQMITQICQSSGESGANVDYVIELANALRALSIDDP
;
A
#
# COMPACT_ATOMS: atom_id res chain seq x y z
N MET A 1 -31.68 21.93 -10.91
CA MET A 1 -30.99 22.22 -9.64
C MET A 1 -30.64 20.90 -8.98
N ASN A 2 -29.45 20.38 -9.24
CA ASN A 2 -28.95 19.22 -8.55
C ASN A 2 -28.20 19.70 -7.31
N SER A 3 -28.88 19.74 -6.21
CA SER A 3 -28.26 19.86 -4.90
C SER A 3 -27.52 18.53 -4.63
N ALA A 4 -26.21 18.55 -4.81
CA ALA A 4 -25.36 17.52 -4.27
C ALA A 4 -25.61 17.50 -2.75
N ARG A 5 -26.41 16.53 -2.31
CA ARG A 5 -26.53 16.24 -0.88
C ARG A 5 -25.15 15.74 -0.44
N ASN A 6 -24.38 16.65 0.18
CA ASN A 6 -23.33 16.25 1.09
C ASN A 6 -24.04 15.42 2.16
N SER A 7 -24.01 14.11 2.00
CA SER A 7 -24.46 13.19 3.03
C SER A 7 -23.46 13.32 4.17
N ILE A 8 -23.81 14.12 5.17
CA ILE A 8 -23.14 14.12 6.45
C ILE A 8 -23.22 12.67 6.95
N PRO A 9 -22.11 12.00 7.25
CA PRO A 9 -22.17 10.64 7.78
C PRO A 9 -23.08 10.64 9.01
N LEU A 10 -24.04 9.72 9.03
CA LEU A 10 -24.87 9.52 10.21
C LEU A 10 -23.95 9.16 11.39
N ALA A 11 -24.31 9.57 12.61
CA ALA A 11 -23.50 9.39 13.81
C ALA A 11 -23.08 7.93 14.12
N ASN A 12 -23.63 6.96 13.37
CA ASN A 12 -23.36 5.53 13.48
C ASN A 12 -22.47 5.01 12.35
N ASP A 13 -22.06 5.85 11.37
CA ASP A 13 -21.16 5.40 10.30
C ASP A 13 -19.73 5.33 10.84
N LYS A 14 -19.27 4.11 11.04
CA LYS A 14 -17.89 3.86 11.42
C LYS A 14 -16.96 4.15 10.24
N LEU A 15 -16.10 5.15 10.42
CA LEU A 15 -15.06 5.48 9.45
C LEU A 15 -13.75 4.78 9.83
N THR A 16 -13.02 4.32 8.83
CA THR A 16 -11.75 3.60 9.03
C THR A 16 -10.65 4.25 8.22
N TRP A 17 -9.49 4.49 8.84
CA TRP A 17 -8.28 4.88 8.13
C TRP A 17 -7.57 3.65 7.60
N VAL A 18 -7.20 3.68 6.34
CA VAL A 18 -6.42 2.64 5.65
C VAL A 18 -5.10 3.23 5.20
N PHE A 19 -4.00 2.60 5.58
CA PHE A 19 -2.66 3.04 5.19
C PHE A 19 -2.18 2.29 3.95
N GLY A 20 -1.82 3.06 2.93
CA GLY A 20 -1.20 2.56 1.71
C GLY A 20 0.29 2.84 1.68
N TYR A 21 1.08 1.81 1.43
CA TYR A 21 2.54 1.88 1.33
C TYR A 21 3.08 1.50 -0.04
N GLY A 22 2.24 1.02 -0.92
CA GLY A 22 2.57 0.58 -2.27
C GLY A 22 1.61 1.16 -3.30
N SER A 23 1.06 0.31 -4.17
CA SER A 23 0.19 0.73 -5.28
C SER A 23 -1.05 1.51 -4.85
N LEU A 24 -1.54 1.32 -3.63
CA LEU A 24 -2.66 2.11 -3.11
C LEU A 24 -2.37 3.61 -3.08
N ILE A 25 -1.11 4.02 -3.03
CA ILE A 25 -0.75 5.44 -3.00
C ILE A 25 -1.18 6.15 -4.28
N TRP A 26 -1.09 5.48 -5.45
CA TRP A 26 -1.48 6.07 -6.75
C TRP A 26 -2.67 5.38 -7.42
N ARG A 27 -3.05 4.17 -6.98
CA ARG A 27 -4.17 3.40 -7.55
C ARG A 27 -5.01 2.83 -6.41
N GLN A 28 -5.97 3.62 -5.93
CA GLN A 28 -6.80 3.23 -4.79
C GLN A 28 -7.82 2.16 -5.16
N GLY A 29 -8.54 2.33 -6.26
CA GLY A 29 -9.59 1.43 -6.69
C GLY A 29 -10.83 1.43 -5.80
N PHE A 30 -10.98 2.43 -4.91
CA PHE A 30 -12.13 2.61 -4.03
C PHE A 30 -12.36 4.09 -3.75
N PRO A 31 -13.61 4.52 -3.47
CA PRO A 31 -13.88 5.89 -3.03
C PRO A 31 -13.41 6.12 -1.60
N TYR A 32 -12.99 7.34 -1.29
CA TYR A 32 -12.55 7.76 0.02
C TYR A 32 -13.08 9.15 0.36
N LEU A 33 -13.23 9.42 1.66
CA LEU A 33 -13.74 10.68 2.18
C LEU A 33 -12.62 11.71 2.41
N ASP A 34 -11.43 11.22 2.72
CA ASP A 34 -10.23 12.03 2.95
C ASP A 34 -8.99 11.22 2.61
N ALA A 35 -7.93 11.90 2.24
CA ALA A 35 -6.64 11.29 1.99
C ALA A 35 -5.53 12.26 2.40
N LYS A 36 -4.49 11.74 3.03
CA LYS A 36 -3.39 12.56 3.51
C LYS A 36 -2.08 11.78 3.58
N ARG A 37 -0.97 12.51 3.47
CA ARG A 37 0.35 12.00 3.79
C ARG A 37 0.35 11.48 5.22
N ALA A 38 0.88 10.29 5.42
CA ALA A 38 0.93 9.64 6.71
C ALA A 38 2.16 8.75 6.85
N TRP A 39 2.39 8.26 8.04
CA TRP A 39 3.44 7.28 8.30
C TRP A 39 3.04 6.31 9.40
N ILE A 40 3.72 5.19 9.42
CA ILE A 40 3.64 4.20 10.49
C ILE A 40 5.03 3.96 11.05
N ASP A 41 5.14 3.75 12.34
CA ASP A 41 6.41 3.48 13.02
C ASP A 41 6.61 1.97 13.23
N GLY A 42 7.87 1.54 13.20
CA GLY A 42 8.24 0.15 13.43
C GLY A 42 8.17 -0.75 12.20
N PHE A 43 8.00 -0.16 11.01
CA PHE A 43 7.93 -0.87 9.74
C PHE A 43 8.81 -0.23 8.69
N GLY A 44 9.34 -1.06 7.79
CA GLY A 44 10.09 -0.61 6.61
C GLY A 44 9.47 -1.15 5.32
N ARG A 45 9.58 -0.36 4.26
CA ARG A 45 9.19 -0.74 2.89
C ARG A 45 10.34 -1.46 2.22
N ARG A 46 10.07 -2.64 1.64
CA ARG A 46 11.09 -3.44 0.93
C ARG A 46 10.52 -4.07 -0.33
N PHE A 47 11.28 -4.13 -1.41
CA PHE A 47 10.97 -4.84 -2.65
C PHE A 47 11.20 -6.34 -2.52
N TRP A 48 10.57 -6.97 -1.53
CA TRP A 48 10.80 -8.38 -1.17
C TRP A 48 9.63 -9.30 -1.49
N GLN A 49 8.53 -8.75 -2.00
CA GLN A 49 7.37 -9.54 -2.41
C GLN A 49 7.42 -9.84 -3.89
N GLY A 50 7.25 -11.10 -4.26
CA GLY A 50 7.15 -11.52 -5.64
C GLY A 50 5.80 -11.18 -6.25
N SER A 51 5.81 -10.73 -7.49
CA SER A 51 4.63 -10.54 -8.32
C SER A 51 4.65 -11.56 -9.45
N HIS A 52 3.70 -12.48 -9.43
CA HIS A 52 3.57 -13.55 -10.43
C HIS A 52 2.49 -13.27 -11.47
N ASP A 53 1.83 -12.12 -11.40
CA ASP A 53 0.71 -11.74 -12.24
C ASP A 53 0.81 -10.28 -12.73
N HIS A 54 0.72 -9.31 -11.84
CA HIS A 54 0.63 -7.90 -12.22
C HIS A 54 1.93 -7.35 -12.81
N ARG A 55 3.08 -7.65 -12.21
CA ARG A 55 4.40 -7.11 -12.62
C ARG A 55 5.41 -8.20 -12.95
N GLY A 56 4.96 -9.43 -13.06
CA GLY A 56 5.77 -10.58 -13.43
C GLY A 56 4.91 -11.75 -13.89
N ARG A 57 5.55 -12.90 -14.04
CA ARG A 57 4.92 -14.16 -14.46
C ARG A 57 5.26 -15.25 -13.45
N GLN A 58 4.58 -16.40 -13.55
CA GLN A 58 4.79 -17.54 -12.65
C GLN A 58 6.24 -18.04 -12.66
N ASP A 59 6.87 -18.06 -13.83
CA ASP A 59 8.25 -18.51 -14.04
C ASP A 59 9.29 -17.39 -14.01
N ALA A 60 8.86 -16.15 -14.00
CA ALA A 60 9.68 -14.95 -13.98
C ALA A 60 9.02 -13.84 -13.17
N PRO A 61 8.96 -13.98 -11.83
CA PRO A 61 8.27 -13.01 -10.97
C PRO A 61 8.96 -11.66 -10.98
N GLY A 62 8.16 -10.61 -10.85
CA GLY A 62 8.63 -9.26 -10.55
C GLY A 62 8.77 -9.06 -9.04
N ARG A 63 9.22 -7.87 -8.65
CA ARG A 63 9.31 -7.44 -7.25
C ARG A 63 8.43 -6.23 -7.01
N VAL A 64 7.59 -6.34 -5.99
CA VAL A 64 6.77 -5.24 -5.47
C VAL A 64 7.07 -5.05 -4.00
N VAL A 65 6.63 -3.91 -3.44
CA VAL A 65 6.91 -3.61 -2.04
C VAL A 65 6.03 -4.40 -1.10
N THR A 66 6.60 -4.74 0.05
CA THR A 66 5.91 -5.23 1.22
C THR A 66 6.40 -4.44 2.44
N LEU A 67 5.76 -4.64 3.58
CA LEU A 67 6.23 -4.13 4.87
C LEU A 67 6.92 -5.23 5.64
N ILE A 68 8.02 -4.86 6.29
CA ILE A 68 8.69 -5.71 7.28
C ILE A 68 8.70 -5.01 8.64
N GLU A 69 8.66 -5.78 9.71
CA GLU A 69 8.92 -5.24 11.04
C GLU A 69 10.36 -4.74 11.10
N SER A 70 10.52 -3.49 11.49
CA SER A 70 11.83 -2.84 11.59
C SER A 70 11.78 -1.80 12.72
N PRO A 71 12.09 -2.21 13.97
CA PRO A 71 12.06 -1.31 15.11
C PRO A 71 12.93 -0.06 14.89
N GLY A 72 12.36 1.12 15.13
CA GLY A 72 13.04 2.40 14.93
C GLY A 72 12.94 2.95 13.51
N GLU A 73 12.47 2.20 12.55
CA GLU A 73 12.21 2.67 11.19
C GLU A 73 10.80 3.26 11.06
N ARG A 74 10.67 4.24 10.17
CA ARG A 74 9.39 4.88 9.84
C ARG A 74 9.09 4.66 8.36
N CYS A 75 7.88 4.23 8.06
CA CYS A 75 7.42 4.07 6.68
C CYS A 75 6.39 5.15 6.35
N TYR A 76 6.71 5.99 5.40
CA TYR A 76 5.80 7.02 4.89
C TYR A 76 4.94 6.46 3.75
N GLY A 77 3.72 6.95 3.67
CA GLY A 77 2.79 6.60 2.63
C GLY A 77 1.59 7.53 2.63
N ARG A 78 0.44 7.01 2.29
CA ARG A 78 -0.81 7.76 2.21
C ARG A 78 -1.92 7.05 2.97
N ALA A 79 -2.63 7.80 3.81
CA ALA A 79 -3.79 7.27 4.54
C ALA A 79 -5.08 7.71 3.84
N PHE A 80 -6.06 6.82 3.79
CA PHE A 80 -7.38 7.05 3.21
C PHE A 80 -8.45 6.79 4.24
N LEU A 81 -9.36 7.75 4.40
CA LEU A 81 -10.54 7.59 5.25
C LEU A 81 -11.67 7.02 4.43
N VAL A 82 -12.15 5.86 4.80
CA VAL A 82 -13.18 5.13 4.05
C VAL A 82 -14.41 4.87 4.92
N SER A 83 -15.57 4.79 4.26
CA SER A 83 -16.83 4.40 4.89
C SER A 83 -16.82 2.92 5.27
N GLN A 84 -17.77 2.51 6.12
CA GLN A 84 -17.91 1.11 6.52
C GLN A 84 -18.10 0.18 5.32
N ASP A 85 -18.95 0.55 4.37
CA ASP A 85 -19.19 -0.27 3.17
C ASP A 85 -17.95 -0.45 2.32
N VAL A 86 -17.18 0.62 2.10
CA VAL A 86 -15.92 0.58 1.36
C VAL A 86 -14.89 -0.26 2.11
N PHE A 87 -14.81 -0.11 3.43
CA PHE A 87 -13.90 -0.90 4.25
C PHE A 87 -14.21 -2.39 4.18
N GLU A 88 -15.47 -2.79 4.26
CA GLU A 88 -15.89 -4.20 4.15
C GLU A 88 -15.52 -4.80 2.81
N HIS A 89 -15.73 -4.08 1.70
CA HIS A 89 -15.31 -4.50 0.38
C HIS A 89 -13.79 -4.65 0.27
N LEU A 90 -13.05 -3.67 0.75
CA LEU A 90 -11.60 -3.69 0.74
C LEU A 90 -11.05 -4.83 1.60
N ASP A 91 -11.59 -5.00 2.79
CA ASP A 91 -11.20 -6.06 3.71
C ASP A 91 -11.45 -7.45 3.11
N HIS A 92 -12.59 -7.66 2.50
CA HIS A 92 -12.92 -8.91 1.81
C HIS A 92 -11.96 -9.20 0.64
N ARG A 93 -11.64 -8.19 -0.16
CA ARG A 93 -10.72 -8.32 -1.30
C ARG A 93 -9.30 -8.63 -0.84
N GLU A 94 -8.80 -7.92 0.18
CA GLU A 94 -7.41 -8.03 0.63
C GLU A 94 -7.17 -9.29 1.48
N LYS A 95 -8.14 -9.76 2.24
CA LYS A 95 -8.02 -11.02 3.00
C LYS A 95 -7.66 -12.24 2.15
N ASN A 96 -7.84 -12.15 0.86
CA ASN A 96 -7.49 -13.19 -0.09
C ASN A 96 -5.99 -13.19 -0.40
N GLY A 97 -5.15 -13.35 0.62
CA GLY A 97 -3.69 -13.39 0.53
C GLY A 97 -2.97 -12.37 1.41
N TYR A 98 -3.69 -11.44 2.01
CA TYR A 98 -3.13 -10.41 2.88
C TYR A 98 -3.72 -10.49 4.29
N ARG A 99 -2.94 -10.12 5.29
CA ARG A 99 -3.41 -9.95 6.66
C ARG A 99 -3.63 -8.49 6.98
N ARG A 100 -4.75 -8.22 7.64
CA ARG A 100 -5.04 -6.93 8.20
C ARG A 100 -4.27 -6.72 9.50
N HIS A 101 -3.55 -5.62 9.58
CA HIS A 101 -2.86 -5.16 10.78
C HIS A 101 -3.53 -3.90 11.30
N GLU A 102 -3.95 -3.93 12.56
CA GLU A 102 -4.42 -2.75 13.26
C GLU A 102 -3.21 -2.03 13.87
N LEU A 103 -3.11 -0.71 13.63
CA LEU A 103 -1.97 0.07 14.06
C LEU A 103 -2.31 1.56 14.14
N ALA A 104 -1.42 2.34 14.73
CA ALA A 104 -1.51 3.79 14.72
C ALA A 104 -0.97 4.32 13.39
N ILE A 105 -1.76 5.18 12.75
CA ILE A 105 -1.38 5.92 11.56
C ILE A 105 -1.13 7.36 11.96
N HIS A 106 0.07 7.85 11.74
CA HIS A 106 0.49 9.20 12.11
C HIS A 106 0.40 10.14 10.92
N CYS A 107 0.07 11.38 11.20
CA CYS A 107 0.12 12.48 10.25
C CYS A 107 0.53 13.75 10.97
N ASP A 108 0.69 14.87 10.25
CA ASP A 108 1.12 16.15 10.83
C ASP A 108 0.17 16.66 11.92
N GLU A 109 -1.11 16.27 11.89
CA GLU A 109 -2.14 16.70 12.86
C GLU A 109 -2.27 15.76 14.07
N GLY A 110 -1.58 14.63 14.08
CA GLY A 110 -1.64 13.65 15.18
C GLY A 110 -1.72 12.21 14.69
N ALA A 111 -2.17 11.31 15.55
CA ALA A 111 -2.27 9.89 15.26
C ALA A 111 -3.71 9.41 15.34
N GLU A 112 -4.08 8.52 14.44
CA GLU A 112 -5.39 7.86 14.40
C GLU A 112 -5.20 6.35 14.34
N ALA A 113 -6.11 5.61 14.94
CA ALA A 113 -6.17 4.17 14.77
C ALA A 113 -6.63 3.83 13.34
N GLY A 114 -5.97 2.87 12.73
CA GLY A 114 -6.32 2.43 11.39
C GLY A 114 -5.79 1.06 11.08
N VAL A 115 -5.82 0.69 9.80
CA VAL A 115 -5.41 -0.62 9.34
C VAL A 115 -4.47 -0.50 8.14
N THR A 116 -3.65 -1.53 7.97
CA THR A 116 -2.92 -1.78 6.72
C THR A 116 -2.97 -3.27 6.40
N TYR A 117 -2.73 -3.62 5.15
CA TYR A 117 -2.77 -5.00 4.68
C TYR A 117 -1.39 -5.43 4.22
N VAL A 118 -0.88 -6.52 4.79
CA VAL A 118 0.45 -7.04 4.49
C VAL A 118 0.35 -8.53 4.17
N ALA A 119 0.99 -8.96 3.10
CA ALA A 119 1.12 -10.40 2.82
C ALA A 119 2.00 -11.03 3.90
N PRO A 120 1.59 -12.16 4.50
CA PRO A 120 2.44 -12.87 5.46
C PRO A 120 3.78 -13.25 4.82
N HIS A 121 4.87 -13.15 5.56
CA HIS A 121 6.20 -13.46 5.02
C HIS A 121 6.42 -14.95 4.77
N ASP A 122 5.53 -15.81 5.21
CA ASP A 122 5.50 -17.25 4.87
C ASP A 122 4.69 -17.55 3.59
N ASN A 123 4.19 -16.53 2.87
CA ASN A 123 3.52 -16.74 1.59
C ASN A 123 4.52 -17.22 0.53
N VAL A 124 4.01 -18.02 -0.43
CA VAL A 124 4.85 -18.66 -1.45
C VAL A 124 5.50 -17.67 -2.42
N ALA A 125 5.00 -16.46 -2.51
CA ALA A 125 5.52 -15.41 -3.38
C ALA A 125 6.55 -14.50 -2.70
N PHE A 126 6.78 -14.68 -1.39
CA PHE A 126 7.76 -13.86 -0.67
C PHE A 126 9.18 -14.24 -1.11
N LEU A 127 9.91 -13.26 -1.66
CA LEU A 127 11.25 -13.46 -2.19
C LEU A 127 12.34 -13.12 -1.17
N GLY A 128 12.04 -12.26 -0.21
CA GLY A 128 12.99 -11.82 0.80
C GLY A 128 14.06 -10.88 0.27
N ALA A 129 15.08 -10.68 1.10
CA ALA A 129 16.22 -9.82 0.79
C ALA A 129 17.06 -10.42 -0.33
N ALA A 130 17.60 -9.55 -1.17
CA ALA A 130 18.58 -9.89 -2.18
C ALA A 130 19.54 -8.70 -2.36
N PRO A 131 20.75 -8.91 -2.91
CA PRO A 131 21.62 -7.79 -3.28
C PRO A 131 20.91 -6.80 -4.21
N LEU A 132 21.16 -5.52 -4.03
CA LEU A 132 20.48 -4.45 -4.77
C LEU A 132 20.59 -4.61 -6.29
N ASP A 133 21.78 -4.96 -6.79
CA ASP A 133 22.02 -5.18 -8.21
C ASP A 133 21.18 -6.33 -8.77
N GLN A 134 20.99 -7.40 -8.02
CA GLN A 134 20.13 -8.52 -8.41
C GLN A 134 18.65 -8.13 -8.44
N MET A 135 18.19 -7.35 -7.46
CA MET A 135 16.83 -6.83 -7.44
C MET A 135 16.57 -5.91 -8.63
N ILE A 136 17.50 -5.02 -8.94
CA ILE A 136 17.41 -4.12 -10.09
C ILE A 136 17.34 -4.93 -11.40
N THR A 137 18.19 -5.91 -11.58
CA THR A 137 18.21 -6.77 -12.77
C THR A 137 16.86 -7.48 -12.94
N GLN A 138 16.34 -8.06 -11.87
CA GLN A 138 15.05 -8.73 -11.89
C GLN A 138 13.91 -7.78 -12.26
N ILE A 139 13.88 -6.58 -11.67
CA ILE A 139 12.87 -5.56 -11.94
C ILE A 139 12.92 -5.10 -13.40
N CYS A 140 14.12 -4.87 -13.93
CA CYS A 140 14.29 -4.43 -15.33
C CYS A 140 13.88 -5.50 -16.35
N GLN A 141 13.90 -6.76 -15.97
CA GLN A 141 13.58 -7.89 -16.87
C GLN A 141 12.15 -8.41 -16.73
N SER A 142 11.39 -7.95 -15.73
CA SER A 142 10.08 -8.51 -15.41
C SER A 142 8.95 -7.64 -15.96
N SER A 143 7.88 -8.29 -16.42
CA SER A 143 6.64 -7.65 -16.82
C SER A 143 5.46 -8.60 -16.63
N GLY A 144 4.29 -8.07 -16.40
CA GLY A 144 3.07 -8.82 -16.18
C GLY A 144 1.84 -8.12 -16.77
N GLU A 145 0.67 -8.54 -16.33
CA GLU A 145 -0.62 -8.03 -16.84
C GLU A 145 -0.80 -6.52 -16.66
N SER A 146 -0.23 -5.95 -15.62
CA SER A 146 -0.31 -4.51 -15.33
C SER A 146 0.87 -3.71 -15.92
N GLY A 147 1.76 -4.35 -16.65
CA GLY A 147 2.88 -3.73 -17.33
C GLY A 147 4.24 -4.12 -16.77
N ALA A 148 5.27 -3.37 -17.17
CA ALA A 148 6.64 -3.62 -16.76
C ALA A 148 6.85 -3.35 -15.26
N ASN A 149 7.68 -4.16 -14.64
CA ASN A 149 8.01 -4.00 -13.21
C ASN A 149 8.71 -2.66 -12.93
N VAL A 150 9.54 -2.19 -13.86
CA VAL A 150 10.21 -0.88 -13.72
C VAL A 150 9.20 0.27 -13.65
N ASP A 151 8.06 0.17 -14.34
CA ASP A 151 7.01 1.18 -14.29
C ASP A 151 6.38 1.28 -12.90
N TYR A 152 6.22 0.15 -12.21
CA TYR A 152 5.76 0.12 -10.82
C TYR A 152 6.70 0.92 -9.90
N VAL A 153 8.01 0.73 -10.06
CA VAL A 153 9.02 1.46 -9.28
C VAL A 153 8.94 2.96 -9.55
N ILE A 154 8.81 3.34 -10.82
CA ILE A 154 8.70 4.74 -11.23
C ILE A 154 7.41 5.37 -10.70
N GLU A 155 6.29 4.69 -10.80
CA GLU A 155 5.01 5.16 -10.27
C GLU A 155 5.06 5.35 -8.75
N LEU A 156 5.65 4.40 -8.03
CA LEU A 156 5.85 4.52 -6.58
C LEU A 156 6.74 5.72 -6.24
N ALA A 157 7.87 5.88 -6.91
CA ALA A 157 8.78 6.99 -6.68
C ALA A 157 8.11 8.34 -6.94
N ASN A 158 7.36 8.46 -8.03
CA ASN A 158 6.63 9.69 -8.36
C ASN A 158 5.52 9.98 -7.34
N ALA A 159 4.80 8.96 -6.89
CA ALA A 159 3.76 9.12 -5.89
C ALA A 159 4.31 9.58 -4.55
N LEU A 160 5.44 9.03 -4.12
CA LEU A 160 6.11 9.45 -2.88
C LEU A 160 6.64 10.89 -2.98
N ARG A 161 7.23 11.25 -4.10
CA ARG A 161 7.69 12.64 -4.35
C ARG A 161 6.52 13.62 -4.36
N ALA A 162 5.38 13.26 -4.93
CA ALA A 162 4.18 14.10 -4.93
C ALA A 162 3.66 14.36 -3.51
N LEU A 163 3.95 13.47 -2.55
CA LEU A 163 3.64 13.63 -1.13
C LEU A 163 4.78 14.29 -0.34
N SER A 164 5.83 14.76 -1.02
CA SER A 164 7.04 15.30 -0.39
C SER A 164 7.73 14.31 0.55
N ILE A 165 7.74 13.04 0.16
CA ILE A 165 8.41 11.95 0.89
C ILE A 165 9.74 11.67 0.21
N ASP A 166 10.83 11.72 0.98
CA ASP A 166 12.15 11.28 0.58
C ASP A 166 12.37 9.87 1.13
N ASP A 167 12.27 8.87 0.26
CA ASP A 167 12.42 7.46 0.60
C ASP A 167 13.69 6.92 -0.07
N PRO A 168 14.70 6.50 0.70
CA PRO A 168 15.96 6.05 0.15
C PRO A 168 15.87 4.75 -0.64
#